data_05a26c8df459313233c2ca1e9f5e6089
#
_entry.id   05a26c8df459313233c2ca1e9f5e6089
#
_cell.length_a   1.000
_cell.length_b   1.000
_cell.length_c   1.000
_cell.angle_alpha   90.00
_cell.angle_beta   90.00
_cell.angle_gamma   90.00
#
_symmetry.space_group_name_H-M   'P 1'
#
loop_
_entity.id
_entity.type
_entity.pdbx_description
1 polymer ?
#
loop_
_entity_poly.entity_id
_entity_poly.type
_entity_poly.pdbx_seq_one_letter_code
_entity_poly.pdbx_strand_id
1 'polypeptide(L)'
;MPVPTPPVPEQLSRTIETLYRSESGRVLATLVRLLGDLDLAEEAMHEAFAAALESWPQTGIPDKPRPWLISTARFKAIDGMRRRARFDGVERDLTA
;
A
#
# COMPACT_ATOMS: atom_id res chain seq x y z
N MET A 1 -4.11 19.90 -21.39
CA MET A 1 -4.77 18.61 -21.18
C MET A 1 -3.89 17.68 -20.40
N PRO A 2 -4.38 17.13 -19.30
CA PRO A 2 -3.58 16.13 -18.62
C PRO A 2 -3.42 14.89 -19.50
N VAL A 3 -2.21 14.39 -19.58
CA VAL A 3 -1.94 13.15 -20.30
C VAL A 3 -2.58 12.01 -19.51
N PRO A 4 -3.43 11.18 -20.13
CA PRO A 4 -4.03 10.06 -19.40
C PRO A 4 -2.92 9.11 -18.96
N THR A 5 -3.06 8.60 -17.73
CA THR A 5 -2.14 7.58 -17.23
C THR A 5 -2.20 6.38 -18.17
N PRO A 6 -1.06 5.90 -18.71
CA PRO A 6 -1.10 4.74 -19.58
C PRO A 6 -1.67 3.54 -18.82
N PRO A 7 -2.47 2.69 -19.49
CA PRO A 7 -3.01 1.51 -18.84
C PRO A 7 -1.87 0.57 -18.42
N VAL A 8 -2.07 -0.12 -17.30
CA VAL A 8 -1.13 -1.16 -16.86
C VAL A 8 -1.13 -2.27 -17.91
N PRO A 9 0.04 -2.76 -18.36
CA PRO A 9 0.09 -3.89 -19.29
C PRO A 9 -0.73 -5.06 -18.76
N GLU A 10 -1.51 -5.68 -19.62
CA GLU A 10 -2.42 -6.74 -19.23
C GLU A 10 -1.72 -7.90 -18.52
N GLN A 11 -0.56 -8.31 -19.05
CA GLN A 11 0.21 -9.38 -18.44
C GLN A 11 0.69 -9.03 -17.04
N LEU A 12 1.14 -7.81 -16.84
CA LEU A 12 1.56 -7.32 -15.53
C LEU A 12 0.38 -7.27 -14.56
N SER A 13 -0.76 -6.79 -15.03
CA SER A 13 -1.98 -6.76 -14.23
C SER A 13 -2.39 -8.15 -13.75
N ARG A 14 -2.31 -9.15 -14.62
CA ARG A 14 -2.57 -10.54 -14.26
C ARG A 14 -1.58 -11.11 -13.27
N THR A 15 -0.31 -10.74 -13.43
CA THR A 15 0.75 -11.17 -12.50
C THR A 15 0.49 -10.58 -11.11
N ILE A 16 0.14 -9.31 -11.03
CA ILE A 16 -0.18 -8.65 -9.75
C ILE A 16 -1.43 -9.28 -9.13
N GLU A 17 -2.44 -9.60 -9.92
CA GLU A 17 -3.64 -10.29 -9.44
C GLU A 17 -3.29 -11.66 -8.85
N THR A 18 -2.43 -12.41 -9.52
CA THR A 18 -1.96 -13.71 -9.04
C THR A 18 -1.19 -13.56 -7.73
N LEU A 19 -0.32 -12.54 -7.64
CA LEU A 19 0.41 -12.24 -6.41
C LEU A 19 -0.55 -11.85 -5.28
N TYR A 20 -1.57 -11.09 -5.57
CA TYR A 20 -2.59 -10.75 -4.58
C TYR A 20 -3.22 -12.00 -3.99
N ARG A 21 -3.66 -12.93 -4.85
CA ARG A 21 -4.28 -14.18 -4.40
C ARG A 21 -3.34 -15.04 -3.58
N SER A 22 -2.07 -15.16 -3.99
CA SER A 22 -1.11 -16.05 -3.35
C SER A 22 -0.44 -15.44 -2.13
N GLU A 23 -0.26 -14.11 -2.08
CA GLU A 23 0.55 -13.46 -1.06
C GLU A 23 -0.24 -12.60 -0.07
N SER A 24 -1.47 -12.19 -0.41
CA SER A 24 -2.22 -11.24 0.43
C SER A 24 -2.41 -11.72 1.87
N GLY A 25 -2.69 -13.01 2.08
CA GLY A 25 -2.86 -13.55 3.42
C GLY A 25 -1.61 -13.43 4.27
N ARG A 26 -0.45 -13.72 3.69
CA ARG A 26 0.84 -13.63 4.40
C ARG A 26 1.26 -12.20 4.65
N VAL A 27 1.05 -11.33 3.65
CA VAL A 27 1.31 -9.89 3.78
C VAL A 27 0.43 -9.31 4.90
N LEU A 28 -0.86 -9.62 4.86
CA LEU A 28 -1.80 -9.14 5.87
C LEU A 28 -1.41 -9.61 7.27
N ALA A 29 -1.12 -10.90 7.44
CA ALA A 29 -0.73 -11.46 8.74
C ALA A 29 0.50 -10.78 9.31
N THR A 30 1.51 -10.52 8.46
CA THR A 30 2.71 -9.82 8.86
C THR A 30 2.40 -8.38 9.28
N LEU A 31 1.58 -7.68 8.50
CA LEU A 31 1.21 -6.29 8.79
C LEU A 31 0.39 -6.18 10.08
N VAL A 32 -0.51 -7.12 10.34
CA VAL A 32 -1.28 -7.14 11.60
C VAL A 32 -0.32 -7.25 12.79
N ARG A 33 0.68 -8.12 12.70
CA ARG A 33 1.68 -8.25 13.77
C ARG A 33 2.51 -6.99 13.96
N LEU A 34 2.88 -6.33 12.85
CA LEU A 34 3.70 -5.12 12.90
C LEU A 34 2.93 -3.90 13.36
N LEU A 35 1.67 -3.77 12.94
CA LEU A 35 0.86 -2.57 13.17
C LEU A 35 -0.12 -2.72 14.34
N GLY A 36 -0.45 -3.93 14.72
CA GLY A 36 -1.36 -4.20 15.84
C GLY A 36 -2.82 -3.86 15.57
N ASP A 37 -3.21 -3.70 14.31
CA ASP A 37 -4.56 -3.27 13.93
C ASP A 37 -4.92 -3.87 12.57
N LEU A 38 -6.01 -4.64 12.53
CA LEU A 38 -6.43 -5.33 11.31
C LEU A 38 -6.89 -4.34 10.23
N ASP A 39 -7.69 -3.35 10.59
CA ASP A 39 -8.21 -2.38 9.61
C ASP A 39 -7.08 -1.57 8.99
N LEU A 40 -6.14 -1.14 9.81
CA LEU A 40 -4.96 -0.41 9.33
C LEU A 40 -4.10 -1.30 8.42
N ALA A 41 -3.94 -2.56 8.79
CA ALA A 41 -3.17 -3.52 8.00
C ALA A 41 -3.82 -3.78 6.63
N GLU A 42 -5.13 -3.94 6.59
CA GLU A 42 -5.86 -4.13 5.33
C GLU A 42 -5.73 -2.92 4.41
N GLU A 43 -5.94 -1.73 4.96
CA GLU A 43 -5.79 -0.47 4.22
C GLU A 43 -4.38 -0.33 3.66
N ALA A 44 -3.37 -0.56 4.49
CA ALA A 44 -1.97 -0.47 4.09
C ALA A 44 -1.61 -1.50 3.00
N MET A 45 -2.13 -2.72 3.12
CA MET A 45 -1.92 -3.76 2.10
C MET A 45 -2.51 -3.35 0.76
N HIS A 46 -3.73 -2.84 0.75
CA HIS A 46 -4.38 -2.38 -0.48
C HIS A 46 -3.61 -1.23 -1.13
N GLU A 47 -3.11 -0.30 -0.32
CA GLU A 47 -2.28 0.80 -0.81
C GLU A 47 -0.96 0.30 -1.41
N ALA A 48 -0.37 -0.74 -0.82
CA ALA A 48 0.86 -1.33 -1.35
C ALA A 48 0.64 -1.98 -2.71
N PHE A 49 -0.47 -2.70 -2.89
CA PHE A 49 -0.79 -3.29 -4.19
C PHE A 49 -1.13 -2.21 -5.23
N ALA A 50 -1.79 -1.13 -4.83
CA ALA A 50 -2.02 0.02 -5.70
C ALA A 50 -0.70 0.66 -6.13
N ALA A 51 0.26 0.81 -5.21
CA ALA A 51 1.59 1.33 -5.52
C ALA A 51 2.34 0.41 -6.48
N ALA A 52 2.16 -0.92 -6.38
CA ALA A 52 2.75 -1.87 -7.30
C ALA A 52 2.21 -1.67 -8.73
N LEU A 53 0.91 -1.45 -8.87
CA LEU A 53 0.29 -1.17 -10.16
C LEU A 53 0.85 0.10 -10.82
N GLU A 54 1.23 1.09 -10.02
CA GLU A 54 1.82 2.33 -10.52
C GLU A 54 3.31 2.21 -10.82
N SER A 55 4.05 1.53 -9.93
CA SER A 55 5.52 1.48 -9.99
C SER A 55 6.08 0.41 -10.92
N TRP A 56 5.52 -0.78 -10.85
CA TRP A 56 6.09 -1.95 -11.52
C TRP A 56 6.06 -1.89 -13.06
N PRO A 57 5.11 -1.20 -13.70
CA PRO A 57 5.21 -0.98 -15.15
C PRO A 57 6.49 -0.26 -15.58
N GLN A 58 7.05 0.55 -14.69
CA GLN A 58 8.26 1.36 -14.96
C GLN A 58 9.53 0.68 -14.47
N THR A 59 9.47 0.08 -13.28
CA THR A 59 10.66 -0.47 -12.60
C THR A 59 10.84 -1.98 -12.78
N GLY A 60 9.79 -2.70 -13.20
CA GLY A 60 9.74 -4.15 -13.21
C GLY A 60 9.31 -4.70 -11.85
N ILE A 61 8.96 -5.98 -11.85
CA ILE A 61 8.56 -6.68 -10.63
C ILE A 61 9.82 -7.02 -9.83
N PRO A 62 9.88 -6.70 -8.52
CA PRO A 62 11.02 -7.08 -7.69
C PRO A 62 11.22 -8.60 -7.66
N ASP A 63 12.45 -9.04 -7.47
CA ASP A 63 12.76 -10.47 -7.33
C ASP A 63 12.00 -11.09 -6.17
N LYS A 64 11.82 -10.33 -5.09
CA LYS A 64 11.07 -10.75 -3.91
C LYS A 64 9.89 -9.80 -3.68
N PRO A 65 8.74 -10.04 -4.31
CA PRO A 65 7.61 -9.13 -4.21
C PRO A 65 7.05 -8.97 -2.80
N ARG A 66 7.04 -10.03 -1.99
CA ARG A 66 6.47 -9.95 -0.64
C ARG A 66 7.17 -8.94 0.27
N PRO A 67 8.51 -8.96 0.41
CA PRO A 67 9.20 -7.94 1.20
C PRO A 67 8.94 -6.52 0.69
N TRP A 68 8.88 -6.33 -0.62
CA TRP A 68 8.56 -5.04 -1.22
C TRP A 68 7.16 -4.57 -0.81
N LEU A 69 6.18 -5.48 -0.89
CA LEU A 69 4.80 -5.17 -0.52
C LEU A 69 4.69 -4.82 0.96
N ILE A 70 5.34 -5.59 1.82
CA ILE A 70 5.34 -5.35 3.28
C ILE A 70 6.00 -4.01 3.62
N SER A 71 7.16 -3.72 3.05
CA SER A 71 7.85 -2.44 3.25
C SER A 71 7.01 -1.26 2.80
N THR A 72 6.42 -1.36 1.62
CA THR A 72 5.59 -0.30 1.05
C THR A 72 4.34 -0.09 1.89
N ALA A 73 3.67 -1.17 2.29
CA ALA A 73 2.49 -1.10 3.14
C ALA A 73 2.81 -0.45 4.48
N ARG A 74 3.92 -0.85 5.10
CA ARG A 74 4.37 -0.28 6.37
C ARG A 74 4.64 1.21 6.25
N PHE A 75 5.31 1.62 5.18
CA PHE A 75 5.57 3.03 4.90
C PHE A 75 4.26 3.81 4.78
N LYS A 76 3.31 3.27 4.00
CA LYS A 76 2.00 3.90 3.81
C LYS A 76 1.23 4.02 5.12
N ALA A 77 1.28 3.00 5.97
CA ALA A 77 0.62 3.01 7.28
C ALA A 77 1.20 4.08 8.20
N ILE A 78 2.54 4.18 8.26
CA ILE A 78 3.22 5.18 9.08
C ILE A 78 2.89 6.59 8.60
N ASP A 79 2.91 6.80 7.28
CA ASP A 79 2.56 8.08 6.68
C ASP A 79 1.11 8.47 7.00
N GLY A 80 0.19 7.51 6.92
CA GLY A 80 -1.22 7.71 7.27
C GLY A 80 -1.42 8.06 8.74
N MET A 81 -0.69 7.40 9.63
CA MET A 81 -0.73 7.70 11.06
C MET A 81 -0.22 9.12 11.36
N ARG A 82 0.85 9.54 10.70
CA ARG A 82 1.39 10.89 10.85
C ARG A 82 0.40 11.95 10.38
N ARG A 83 -0.29 11.69 9.27
CA ARG A 83 -1.31 12.61 8.75
C ARG A 83 -2.50 12.74 9.70
N ARG A 84 -2.96 11.62 10.28
CA ARG A 84 -4.04 11.61 11.27
C ARG A 84 -3.63 12.40 12.52
N ALA A 85 -2.44 12.18 13.01
CA ALA A 85 -1.93 12.89 14.20
C ALA A 85 -1.89 14.40 13.98
N ARG A 86 -1.45 14.85 12.79
CA ARG A 86 -1.43 16.29 12.45
C ARG A 86 -2.84 16.86 12.35
N PHE A 87 -3.75 16.12 11.74
CA PHE A 87 -5.15 16.53 11.60
C PHE A 87 -5.82 16.66 12.98
N ASP A 88 -5.62 15.68 13.84
CA ASP A 88 -6.16 15.70 15.21
C ASP A 88 -5.60 16.88 16.01
N GLY A 89 -4.32 17.19 15.84
CA GLY A 89 -3.69 18.36 16.47
C GLY A 89 -4.31 19.67 16.02
N VAL A 90 -4.55 19.82 14.72
CA VAL A 90 -5.21 21.00 14.16
C VAL A 90 -6.65 21.12 14.67
N GLU A 91 -7.37 20.02 14.71
CA GLU A 91 -8.75 19.99 15.20
C GLU A 91 -8.82 20.42 16.67
N ARG A 92 -7.90 19.96 17.51
CA ARG A 92 -7.82 20.38 18.91
C ARG A 92 -7.54 21.88 19.04
N ASP A 93 -6.64 22.40 18.24
CA ASP A 93 -6.29 23.82 18.24
C ASP A 93 -7.50 24.69 17.85
N LEU A 94 -8.32 24.21 16.93
CA LEU A 94 -9.51 24.92 16.49
C LEU A 94 -10.66 24.88 17.52
N THR A 95 -10.71 23.84 18.35
CA THR A 95 -11.76 23.67 19.36
C THR A 95 -11.39 24.24 20.71
N ALA A 96 -10.15 24.57 20.89
CA ALA A 96 -9.68 25.23 22.11
C ALA A 96 -9.93 26.78 22.05
#